data_8f190defa8fcafd4f65391fed45d2b22
#
_entry.id   8f190defa8fcafd4f65391fed45d2b22
#
_cell.length_a   1.000
_cell.length_b   1.000
_cell.length_c   1.000
_cell.angle_alpha   90.00
_cell.angle_beta   90.00
_cell.angle_gamma   90.00
#
_symmetry.space_group_name_H-M   'P 1'
#
loop_
_entity.id
_entity.type
_entity.pdbx_description
1 polymer ?
#
loop_
_entity_poly.entity_id
_entity_poly.type
_entity_poly.pdbx_seq_one_letter_code
_entity_poly.pdbx_strand_id
1 'polypeptide(L)'
;MSTQQASSSKVSSSLDTSHLKVKFPFKAKYGNYINGKFVEPKSGKYFDNTTPITNEVICKVPRSNEKDVDFALDAAHAAFPAWGKTSITERSNILLKIADVIEKNLNVLATAECLDNGKPIRECMAADLPLVIDHWRYFAGVIRAEEGSVAEISNSEYSYHIPEPLGVVGQIIPWNFPLLMATWKLAPALAAGNCVVLKPAEQTPASIMLLMELIGDLLPAGVVNVVSGYGLEAGKPLASSKRIKKIAFTGETTTGRLIMQYASQNLIPITLELGGKSPNIFFEDVMAKDDDFFDKCLEGFAMFTLNQGEVCT
;
A
#
# COMPACT_ATOMS: atom_id res chain seq x y z
N MET A 1 2.97 35.59 -27.44
CA MET A 1 2.93 34.15 -27.67
C MET A 1 4.33 33.62 -27.47
N SER A 2 4.67 33.13 -26.28
CA SER A 2 5.95 32.48 -26.00
C SER A 2 5.63 31.00 -25.73
N THR A 3 6.01 30.14 -26.66
CA THR A 3 5.99 28.71 -26.56
C THR A 3 7.01 28.27 -25.51
N GLN A 4 6.57 27.95 -24.31
CA GLN A 4 7.38 27.21 -23.38
C GLN A 4 7.52 25.78 -23.92
N GLN A 5 8.70 25.47 -24.45
CA GLN A 5 9.15 24.12 -24.71
C GLN A 5 9.20 23.40 -23.35
N ALA A 6 8.37 22.37 -23.20
CA ALA A 6 8.48 21.43 -22.12
C ALA A 6 9.84 20.71 -22.23
N SER A 7 10.77 21.06 -21.35
CA SER A 7 12.02 20.32 -21.21
C SER A 7 11.68 18.89 -20.76
N SER A 8 12.00 17.89 -21.57
CA SER A 8 11.97 16.51 -21.15
C SER A 8 12.99 16.31 -20.03
N SER A 9 12.53 16.27 -18.78
CA SER A 9 13.40 15.94 -17.65
C SER A 9 14.00 14.55 -17.87
N LYS A 10 15.33 14.50 -17.92
CA LYS A 10 16.04 13.20 -17.94
C LYS A 10 15.81 12.55 -16.58
N VAL A 11 15.37 11.29 -16.59
CA VAL A 11 15.32 10.44 -15.39
C VAL A 11 16.75 10.32 -14.87
N SER A 12 17.00 10.75 -13.63
CA SER A 12 18.31 10.64 -13.01
C SER A 12 18.57 9.19 -12.63
N SER A 13 19.47 8.52 -13.35
CA SER A 13 20.04 7.24 -12.91
C SER A 13 21.28 7.45 -12.03
N SER A 14 21.53 8.68 -11.57
CA SER A 14 22.78 9.12 -10.99
C SER A 14 22.76 9.33 -9.47
N LEU A 15 21.65 9.07 -8.81
CA LEU A 15 21.62 9.06 -7.35
C LEU A 15 22.61 7.99 -6.85
N ASP A 16 23.65 8.43 -6.15
CA ASP A 16 24.69 7.53 -5.64
C ASP A 16 24.16 6.70 -4.46
N THR A 17 23.77 5.47 -4.76
CA THR A 17 23.39 4.48 -3.74
C THR A 17 24.52 3.49 -3.42
N SER A 18 25.73 3.76 -3.89
CA SER A 18 26.88 2.85 -3.75
C SER A 18 27.24 2.55 -2.29
N HIS A 19 27.06 3.54 -1.40
CA HIS A 19 27.27 3.39 0.04
C HIS A 19 26.30 2.37 0.69
N LEU A 20 25.14 2.13 0.08
CA LEU A 20 24.17 1.12 0.51
C LEU A 20 24.43 -0.25 -0.11
N LYS A 21 25.43 -0.37 -0.99
CA LYS A 21 25.73 -1.58 -1.79
C LYS A 21 24.52 -2.06 -2.62
N VAL A 22 23.64 -1.16 -2.98
CA VAL A 22 22.43 -1.40 -3.76
C VAL A 22 22.52 -0.59 -5.04
N LYS A 23 22.21 -1.21 -6.18
CA LYS A 23 22.04 -0.48 -7.44
C LYS A 23 20.75 0.33 -7.37
N PHE A 24 20.68 1.44 -8.12
CA PHE A 24 19.45 2.23 -8.25
C PHE A 24 18.25 1.31 -8.55
N PRO A 25 17.20 1.29 -7.69
CA PRO A 25 16.24 0.20 -7.69
C PRO A 25 15.13 0.35 -8.74
N PHE A 26 14.95 1.55 -9.32
CA PHE A 26 13.80 1.82 -10.17
C PHE A 26 14.10 1.73 -11.66
N LYS A 27 13.10 1.31 -12.44
CA LYS A 27 13.07 1.49 -13.89
C LYS A 27 12.80 2.95 -14.24
N ALA A 28 13.25 3.40 -15.41
CA ALA A 28 12.98 4.76 -15.88
C ALA A 28 11.48 5.04 -16.06
N LYS A 29 10.68 4.01 -16.33
CA LYS A 29 9.23 4.12 -16.57
C LYS A 29 8.52 2.84 -16.11
N TYR A 30 7.41 3.01 -15.41
CA TYR A 30 6.51 1.92 -15.03
C TYR A 30 5.19 1.99 -15.80
N GLY A 31 4.49 0.87 -15.92
CA GLY A 31 3.07 0.78 -16.26
C GLY A 31 2.21 0.60 -15.02
N ASN A 32 0.89 0.56 -15.15
CA ASN A 32 0.02 -0.01 -14.12
C ASN A 32 0.28 -1.51 -14.02
N TYR A 33 0.25 -2.08 -12.81
CA TYR A 33 0.31 -3.53 -12.66
C TYR A 33 -1.11 -4.09 -12.69
N ILE A 34 -1.51 -4.69 -13.81
CA ILE A 34 -2.87 -5.21 -14.01
C ILE A 34 -2.78 -6.61 -14.64
N ASN A 35 -3.57 -7.53 -14.09
CA ASN A 35 -3.65 -8.90 -14.60
C ASN A 35 -2.28 -9.60 -14.73
N GLY A 36 -1.45 -9.47 -13.68
CA GLY A 36 -0.14 -10.11 -13.60
C GLY A 36 0.97 -9.47 -14.43
N LYS A 37 0.78 -8.28 -15.00
CA LYS A 37 1.78 -7.61 -15.83
C LYS A 37 1.70 -6.09 -15.79
N PHE A 38 2.81 -5.43 -16.11
CA PHE A 38 2.85 -3.99 -16.29
C PHE A 38 2.26 -3.61 -17.66
N VAL A 39 1.28 -2.71 -17.65
CA VAL A 39 0.57 -2.23 -18.84
C VAL A 39 0.57 -0.70 -18.89
N GLU A 40 0.65 -0.13 -20.08
CA GLU A 40 0.57 1.32 -20.26
C GLU A 40 -0.82 1.84 -19.89
N PRO A 41 -0.93 3.08 -19.32
CA PRO A 41 -2.21 3.69 -19.05
C PRO A 41 -2.98 3.92 -20.36
N LYS A 42 -4.31 3.73 -20.33
CA LYS A 42 -5.20 3.87 -21.50
C LYS A 42 -5.11 5.24 -22.18
N SER A 43 -4.76 6.27 -21.42
CA SER A 43 -4.54 7.62 -21.94
C SER A 43 -3.17 7.84 -22.56
N GLY A 44 -2.20 6.93 -22.38
CA GLY A 44 -0.79 7.11 -22.72
C GLY A 44 -0.08 8.18 -21.88
N LYS A 45 -0.74 8.75 -20.86
CA LYS A 45 -0.18 9.84 -20.04
C LYS A 45 0.59 9.30 -18.84
N TYR A 46 1.66 10.00 -18.51
CA TYR A 46 2.54 9.72 -17.38
C TYR A 46 2.79 11.01 -16.60
N PHE A 47 3.23 10.88 -15.37
CA PHE A 47 3.79 11.98 -14.58
C PHE A 47 5.13 11.57 -13.99
N ASP A 48 5.94 12.55 -13.67
CA ASP A 48 7.25 12.35 -13.07
C ASP A 48 7.08 12.06 -11.58
N ASN A 49 7.70 10.99 -11.10
CA ASN A 49 7.87 10.73 -9.69
C ASN A 49 9.24 11.25 -9.27
N THR A 50 9.25 12.17 -8.30
CA THR A 50 10.46 12.84 -7.82
C THR A 50 10.78 12.42 -6.40
N THR A 51 12.08 12.20 -6.12
CA THR A 51 12.50 12.00 -4.74
C THR A 51 12.50 13.34 -3.97
N PRO A 52 11.96 13.39 -2.75
CA PRO A 52 12.01 14.60 -1.94
C PRO A 52 13.43 14.92 -1.43
N ILE A 53 14.39 14.00 -1.54
CA ILE A 53 15.77 14.17 -1.09
C ILE A 53 16.49 15.22 -1.95
N THR A 54 16.35 15.13 -3.29
CA THR A 54 17.07 16.01 -4.23
C THR A 54 16.16 16.73 -5.22
N ASN A 55 14.85 16.43 -5.22
CA ASN A 55 13.87 16.85 -6.24
C ASN A 55 14.16 16.33 -7.66
N GLU A 56 15.01 15.32 -7.78
CA GLU A 56 15.27 14.69 -9.08
C GLU A 56 14.18 13.66 -9.42
N VAL A 57 13.93 13.51 -10.72
CA VAL A 57 12.99 12.51 -11.22
C VAL A 57 13.61 11.12 -11.12
N ILE A 58 13.00 10.24 -10.33
CA ILE A 58 13.45 8.86 -10.14
C ILE A 58 12.80 7.88 -11.11
N CYS A 59 11.58 8.15 -11.55
CA CYS A 59 10.92 7.37 -12.58
C CYS A 59 9.70 8.12 -13.15
N LYS A 60 9.10 7.57 -14.21
CA LYS A 60 7.79 7.98 -14.72
C LYS A 60 6.75 6.92 -14.38
N VAL A 61 5.59 7.37 -13.89
CA VAL A 61 4.48 6.50 -13.49
C VAL A 61 3.19 6.87 -14.21
N PRO A 62 2.25 5.92 -14.38
CA PRO A 62 1.01 6.16 -15.11
C PRO A 62 0.16 7.28 -14.48
N ARG A 63 -0.33 8.20 -15.31
CA ARG A 63 -1.45 9.10 -15.00
C ARG A 63 -2.74 8.44 -15.46
N SER A 64 -3.22 7.53 -14.66
CA SER A 64 -4.41 6.73 -14.95
C SER A 64 -5.70 7.50 -14.73
N ASN A 65 -6.75 7.02 -15.35
CA ASN A 65 -8.10 7.55 -15.24
C ASN A 65 -9.12 6.40 -15.02
N GLU A 66 -10.41 6.72 -15.09
CA GLU A 66 -11.51 5.78 -14.91
C GLU A 66 -11.38 4.52 -15.79
N LYS A 67 -10.92 4.65 -17.05
CA LYS A 67 -10.75 3.49 -17.96
C LYS A 67 -9.69 2.51 -17.46
N ASP A 68 -8.63 3.00 -16.82
CA ASP A 68 -7.59 2.15 -16.22
C ASP A 68 -8.12 1.45 -14.96
N VAL A 69 -8.92 2.15 -14.16
CA VAL A 69 -9.59 1.59 -12.99
C VAL A 69 -10.56 0.50 -13.42
N ASP A 70 -11.39 0.74 -14.44
CA ASP A 70 -12.32 -0.26 -14.97
C ASP A 70 -11.57 -1.50 -15.50
N PHE A 71 -10.47 -1.30 -16.21
CA PHE A 71 -9.65 -2.41 -16.70
C PHE A 71 -9.04 -3.23 -15.57
N ALA A 72 -8.61 -2.59 -14.48
CA ALA A 72 -8.14 -3.28 -13.29
C ALA A 72 -9.28 -4.04 -12.57
N LEU A 73 -10.46 -3.45 -12.52
CA LEU A 73 -11.66 -4.11 -11.98
C LEU A 73 -12.08 -5.32 -12.83
N ASP A 74 -11.99 -5.24 -14.17
CA ASP A 74 -12.24 -6.38 -15.06
C ASP A 74 -11.32 -7.56 -14.71
N ALA A 75 -10.02 -7.28 -14.55
CA ALA A 75 -9.03 -8.30 -14.18
C ALA A 75 -9.32 -8.90 -12.80
N ALA A 76 -9.66 -8.07 -11.81
CA ALA A 76 -9.97 -8.50 -10.46
C ALA A 76 -11.24 -9.38 -10.42
N HIS A 77 -12.29 -8.99 -11.14
CA HIS A 77 -13.52 -9.78 -11.23
C HIS A 77 -13.33 -11.10 -11.96
N ALA A 78 -12.46 -11.15 -12.97
CA ALA A 78 -12.13 -12.38 -13.68
C ALA A 78 -11.35 -13.37 -12.78
N ALA A 79 -10.48 -12.86 -11.89
CA ALA A 79 -9.69 -13.68 -10.97
C ALA A 79 -10.48 -14.18 -9.75
N PHE A 80 -11.43 -13.40 -9.26
CA PHE A 80 -12.11 -13.66 -7.98
C PHE A 80 -12.80 -15.03 -7.88
N PRO A 81 -13.53 -15.56 -8.90
CA PRO A 81 -14.20 -16.85 -8.78
C PRO A 81 -13.28 -18.04 -8.47
N ALA A 82 -12.03 -17.97 -8.93
CA ALA A 82 -11.01 -18.97 -8.64
C ALA A 82 -10.29 -18.67 -7.31
N TRP A 83 -9.83 -17.43 -7.13
CA TRP A 83 -9.09 -17.01 -5.94
C TRP A 83 -9.91 -17.12 -4.66
N GLY A 84 -11.17 -16.69 -4.66
CA GLY A 84 -12.06 -16.77 -3.50
C GLY A 84 -12.39 -18.20 -3.05
N LYS A 85 -12.15 -19.20 -3.89
CA LYS A 85 -12.33 -20.62 -3.59
C LYS A 85 -11.04 -21.35 -3.19
N THR A 86 -9.90 -20.68 -3.23
CA THR A 86 -8.64 -21.27 -2.77
C THR A 86 -8.73 -21.62 -1.28
N SER A 87 -8.03 -22.68 -0.89
CA SER A 87 -7.99 -23.08 0.51
C SER A 87 -7.26 -22.05 1.38
N ILE A 88 -7.63 -21.99 2.66
CA ILE A 88 -6.92 -21.20 3.68
C ILE A 88 -5.43 -21.52 3.66
N THR A 89 -5.07 -22.80 3.56
CA THR A 89 -3.68 -23.26 3.52
C THR A 89 -2.92 -22.72 2.31
N GLU A 90 -3.54 -22.71 1.14
CA GLU A 90 -2.94 -22.18 -0.09
C GLU A 90 -2.65 -20.69 0.04
N ARG A 91 -3.63 -19.88 0.47
CA ARG A 91 -3.46 -18.43 0.69
C ARG A 91 -2.40 -18.16 1.74
N SER A 92 -2.44 -18.84 2.89
CA SER A 92 -1.43 -18.73 3.93
C SER A 92 -0.01 -18.97 3.39
N ASN A 93 0.19 -20.04 2.62
CA ASN A 93 1.49 -20.39 2.04
C ASN A 93 1.96 -19.32 1.03
N ILE A 94 1.06 -18.71 0.26
CA ILE A 94 1.40 -17.61 -0.66
C ILE A 94 1.87 -16.38 0.15
N LEU A 95 1.16 -16.01 1.21
CA LEU A 95 1.54 -14.87 2.06
C LEU A 95 2.92 -15.09 2.71
N LEU A 96 3.23 -16.29 3.19
CA LEU A 96 4.56 -16.63 3.71
C LEU A 96 5.64 -16.46 2.64
N LYS A 97 5.40 -16.95 1.42
CA LYS A 97 6.34 -16.77 0.29
C LYS A 97 6.56 -15.29 -0.04
N ILE A 98 5.51 -14.47 0.03
CA ILE A 98 5.63 -13.01 -0.16
C ILE A 98 6.52 -12.42 0.93
N ALA A 99 6.32 -12.76 2.21
CA ALA A 99 7.17 -12.33 3.30
C ALA A 99 8.64 -12.71 3.09
N ASP A 100 8.91 -13.94 2.67
CA ASP A 100 10.27 -14.45 2.42
C ASP A 100 10.95 -13.70 1.25
N VAL A 101 10.20 -13.38 0.18
CA VAL A 101 10.72 -12.57 -0.94
C VAL A 101 11.03 -11.14 -0.51
N ILE A 102 10.17 -10.53 0.31
CA ILE A 102 10.41 -9.17 0.86
C ILE A 102 11.65 -9.18 1.75
N GLU A 103 11.76 -10.15 2.67
CA GLU A 103 12.92 -10.30 3.56
C GLU A 103 14.23 -10.47 2.79
N LYS A 104 14.23 -11.34 1.77
CA LYS A 104 15.39 -11.55 0.89
C LYS A 104 15.82 -10.29 0.14
N ASN A 105 14.88 -9.38 -0.15
CA ASN A 105 15.11 -8.13 -0.87
C ASN A 105 15.03 -6.89 0.04
N LEU A 106 15.21 -7.06 1.36
CA LEU A 106 15.05 -6.00 2.36
C LEU A 106 15.85 -4.74 2.00
N ASN A 107 17.14 -4.88 1.68
CA ASN A 107 18.01 -3.74 1.36
C ASN A 107 17.53 -2.97 0.12
N VAL A 108 17.08 -3.67 -0.90
CA VAL A 108 16.59 -3.07 -2.15
C VAL A 108 15.28 -2.32 -1.90
N LEU A 109 14.34 -2.93 -1.18
CA LEU A 109 13.06 -2.33 -0.83
C LEU A 109 13.21 -1.16 0.14
N ALA A 110 14.09 -1.27 1.14
CA ALA A 110 14.39 -0.16 2.05
C ALA A 110 15.01 1.03 1.31
N THR A 111 15.92 0.77 0.35
CA THR A 111 16.47 1.82 -0.51
C THR A 111 15.40 2.46 -1.38
N ALA A 112 14.49 1.66 -1.95
CA ALA A 112 13.37 2.16 -2.73
C ALA A 112 12.44 3.05 -1.90
N GLU A 113 12.08 2.61 -0.69
CA GLU A 113 11.24 3.37 0.24
C GLU A 113 11.90 4.70 0.60
N CYS A 114 13.19 4.68 0.95
CA CYS A 114 13.97 5.87 1.25
C CYS A 114 13.99 6.88 0.08
N LEU A 115 14.24 6.42 -1.13
CA LEU A 115 14.29 7.29 -2.33
C LEU A 115 12.92 7.84 -2.71
N ASP A 116 11.86 7.05 -2.56
CA ASP A 116 10.49 7.40 -2.94
C ASP A 116 9.85 8.36 -1.93
N ASN A 117 10.03 8.09 -0.63
CA ASN A 117 9.40 8.81 0.47
C ASN A 117 10.29 9.90 1.11
N GLY A 118 11.64 9.75 1.05
CA GLY A 118 12.61 10.63 1.72
C GLY A 118 12.91 10.25 3.16
N LYS A 119 12.34 9.18 3.69
CA LYS A 119 12.59 8.70 5.04
C LYS A 119 14.04 8.22 5.19
N PRO A 120 14.68 8.40 6.36
CA PRO A 120 16.01 7.87 6.61
C PRO A 120 16.09 6.36 6.36
N ILE A 121 17.14 5.92 5.67
CA ILE A 121 17.35 4.49 5.37
C ILE A 121 17.40 3.63 6.65
N ARG A 122 17.87 4.19 7.77
CA ARG A 122 17.87 3.54 9.08
C ARG A 122 16.46 3.11 9.48
N GLU A 123 15.48 4.00 9.32
CA GLU A 123 14.09 3.75 9.68
C GLU A 123 13.46 2.71 8.73
N CYS A 124 13.72 2.84 7.43
CA CYS A 124 13.23 1.88 6.46
C CYS A 124 13.73 0.46 6.76
N MET A 125 15.00 0.31 7.19
CA MET A 125 15.62 -0.98 7.48
C MET A 125 15.28 -1.53 8.87
N ALA A 126 15.16 -0.66 9.89
CA ALA A 126 14.99 -1.08 11.27
C ALA A 126 13.53 -1.15 11.72
N ALA A 127 12.64 -0.41 11.08
CA ALA A 127 11.22 -0.34 11.44
C ALA A 127 10.30 -0.75 10.29
N ASP A 128 10.29 -0.03 9.16
CA ASP A 128 9.27 -0.20 8.12
C ASP A 128 9.27 -1.60 7.52
N LEU A 129 10.40 -2.04 6.98
CA LEU A 129 10.49 -3.34 6.30
C LEU A 129 10.32 -4.54 7.24
N PRO A 130 10.90 -4.54 8.47
CA PRO A 130 10.59 -5.58 9.45
C PRO A 130 9.10 -5.69 9.77
N LEU A 131 8.39 -4.56 9.94
CA LEU A 131 6.94 -4.55 10.14
C LEU A 131 6.18 -5.04 8.90
N VAL A 132 6.62 -4.69 7.70
CA VAL A 132 6.05 -5.23 6.46
C VAL A 132 6.12 -6.76 6.46
N ILE A 133 7.30 -7.32 6.73
CA ILE A 133 7.52 -8.78 6.76
C ILE A 133 6.66 -9.45 7.84
N ASP A 134 6.66 -8.88 9.05
CA ASP A 134 5.90 -9.40 10.18
C ASP A 134 4.39 -9.44 9.88
N HIS A 135 3.83 -8.40 9.29
CA HIS A 135 2.40 -8.34 8.95
C HIS A 135 2.00 -9.38 7.90
N TRP A 136 2.82 -9.62 6.89
CA TRP A 136 2.56 -10.72 5.94
C TRP A 136 2.55 -12.07 6.66
N ARG A 137 3.50 -12.32 7.57
CA ARG A 137 3.56 -13.54 8.38
C ARG A 137 2.40 -13.64 9.37
N TYR A 138 2.04 -12.53 10.01
CA TYR A 138 0.90 -12.47 10.92
C TYR A 138 -0.40 -12.90 10.24
N PHE A 139 -0.75 -12.29 9.09
CA PHE A 139 -1.98 -12.65 8.37
C PHE A 139 -1.93 -14.05 7.75
N ALA A 140 -0.77 -14.55 7.41
CA ALA A 140 -0.59 -15.94 7.01
C ALA A 140 -0.89 -16.93 8.16
N GLY A 141 -0.54 -16.54 9.38
CA GLY A 141 -0.83 -17.31 10.59
C GLY A 141 -2.29 -17.20 11.02
N VAL A 142 -2.80 -15.98 11.16
CA VAL A 142 -4.13 -15.73 11.72
C VAL A 142 -5.25 -16.33 10.88
N ILE A 143 -5.12 -16.35 9.55
CA ILE A 143 -6.15 -16.94 8.69
C ILE A 143 -6.32 -18.45 8.92
N ARG A 144 -5.28 -19.13 9.40
CA ARG A 144 -5.37 -20.58 9.75
C ARG A 144 -6.11 -20.83 11.05
N ALA A 145 -6.24 -19.81 11.90
CA ALA A 145 -6.96 -19.84 13.16
C ALA A 145 -8.38 -19.25 13.04
N GLU A 146 -8.76 -18.76 11.85
CA GLU A 146 -10.10 -18.22 11.60
C GLU A 146 -11.12 -19.35 11.68
N GLU A 147 -12.08 -19.20 12.59
CA GLU A 147 -13.16 -20.18 12.83
C GLU A 147 -14.52 -19.55 12.55
N GLY A 148 -15.49 -20.38 12.18
CA GLY A 148 -16.89 -20.01 12.20
C GLY A 148 -17.50 -20.25 13.59
N SER A 149 -18.80 -19.99 13.71
CA SER A 149 -19.53 -20.30 14.93
C SER A 149 -20.80 -21.09 14.65
N VAL A 150 -21.26 -21.85 15.64
CA VAL A 150 -22.54 -22.55 15.63
C VAL A 150 -23.32 -22.10 16.85
N ALA A 151 -24.59 -21.74 16.66
CA ALA A 151 -25.52 -21.41 17.75
C ALA A 151 -26.77 -22.25 17.61
N GLU A 152 -27.23 -22.86 18.70
CA GLU A 152 -28.53 -23.49 18.79
C GLU A 152 -29.60 -22.41 18.96
N ILE A 153 -30.61 -22.38 18.07
CA ILE A 153 -31.75 -21.47 18.14
C ILE A 153 -32.90 -22.13 18.85
N SER A 154 -33.11 -23.40 18.56
CA SER A 154 -34.11 -24.27 19.18
C SER A 154 -33.64 -25.72 19.12
N ASN A 155 -34.41 -26.66 19.73
CA ASN A 155 -34.10 -28.08 19.69
C ASN A 155 -34.01 -28.71 18.28
N SER A 156 -34.45 -27.97 17.25
CA SER A 156 -34.46 -28.45 15.85
C SER A 156 -33.76 -27.48 14.87
N GLU A 157 -33.24 -26.35 15.35
CA GLU A 157 -32.68 -25.32 14.49
C GLU A 157 -31.30 -24.84 14.97
N TYR A 158 -30.34 -24.83 14.06
CA TYR A 158 -28.96 -24.35 14.30
C TYR A 158 -28.60 -23.25 13.32
N SER A 159 -27.91 -22.24 13.80
CA SER A 159 -27.31 -21.16 12.97
C SER A 159 -25.82 -21.40 12.82
N TYR A 160 -25.33 -21.40 11.59
CA TYR A 160 -23.91 -21.51 11.25
C TYR A 160 -23.42 -20.17 10.72
N HIS A 161 -22.32 -19.63 11.28
CA HIS A 161 -21.64 -18.46 10.77
C HIS A 161 -20.33 -18.90 10.13
N ILE A 162 -20.21 -18.70 8.83
CA ILE A 162 -19.03 -19.07 8.03
C ILE A 162 -18.52 -17.80 7.37
N PRO A 163 -17.26 -17.36 7.65
CA PRO A 163 -16.65 -16.22 6.96
C PRO A 163 -16.46 -16.50 5.47
N GLU A 164 -16.84 -15.54 4.62
CA GLU A 164 -16.66 -15.59 3.18
C GLU A 164 -15.94 -14.35 2.66
N PRO A 165 -15.14 -14.45 1.56
CA PRO A 165 -14.55 -13.28 0.95
C PRO A 165 -15.62 -12.32 0.40
N LEU A 166 -15.41 -11.02 0.56
CA LEU A 166 -16.31 -9.98 0.06
C LEU A 166 -16.37 -9.93 -1.47
N GLY A 167 -15.24 -10.21 -2.12
CA GLY A 167 -15.11 -10.12 -3.57
C GLY A 167 -13.95 -9.24 -4.01
N VAL A 168 -14.24 -8.26 -4.87
CA VAL A 168 -13.26 -7.24 -5.29
C VAL A 168 -13.33 -6.05 -4.35
N VAL A 169 -12.17 -5.63 -3.82
CA VAL A 169 -12.06 -4.50 -2.90
C VAL A 169 -11.14 -3.42 -3.44
N GLY A 170 -11.49 -2.16 -3.18
CA GLY A 170 -10.66 -1.00 -3.48
C GLY A 170 -9.78 -0.62 -2.29
N GLN A 171 -8.55 -0.23 -2.54
CA GLN A 171 -7.61 0.22 -1.52
C GLN A 171 -6.90 1.48 -1.98
N ILE A 172 -6.82 2.49 -1.10
CA ILE A 172 -6.11 3.75 -1.36
C ILE A 172 -5.21 4.02 -0.17
N ILE A 173 -3.91 4.24 -0.44
CA ILE A 173 -2.88 4.38 0.59
C ILE A 173 -2.20 5.74 0.53
N PRO A 174 -1.66 6.23 1.67
CA PRO A 174 -0.95 7.49 1.76
C PRO A 174 0.52 7.36 1.36
N TRP A 175 1.24 8.48 1.44
CA TRP A 175 2.64 8.62 1.06
C TRP A 175 3.63 8.35 2.22
N ASN A 176 3.20 8.42 3.47
CA ASN A 176 4.11 8.41 4.62
C ASN A 176 4.74 7.04 4.93
N PHE A 177 4.05 5.94 4.64
CA PHE A 177 4.52 4.56 4.78
C PHE A 177 4.08 3.71 3.59
N PRO A 178 4.59 3.94 2.37
CA PRO A 178 4.07 3.31 1.16
C PRO A 178 3.96 1.79 1.25
N LEU A 179 5.06 1.09 1.49
CA LEU A 179 5.09 -0.38 1.56
C LEU A 179 4.31 -0.94 2.76
N LEU A 180 4.41 -0.28 3.91
CA LEU A 180 3.72 -0.74 5.12
C LEU A 180 2.20 -0.58 4.98
N MET A 181 1.73 0.57 4.47
CA MET A 181 0.30 0.82 4.26
C MET A 181 -0.30 -0.06 3.16
N ALA A 182 0.48 -0.38 2.12
CA ALA A 182 0.08 -1.40 1.15
C ALA A 182 -0.07 -2.77 1.82
N THR A 183 0.90 -3.17 2.64
CA THR A 183 0.89 -4.45 3.35
C THR A 183 -0.30 -4.57 4.30
N TRP A 184 -0.58 -3.54 5.11
CA TRP A 184 -1.71 -3.53 6.05
C TRP A 184 -3.08 -3.72 5.38
N LYS A 185 -3.16 -3.44 4.10
CA LYS A 185 -4.38 -3.61 3.31
C LYS A 185 -4.36 -4.86 2.44
N LEU A 186 -3.23 -5.16 1.78
CA LEU A 186 -3.10 -6.31 0.90
C LEU A 186 -3.13 -7.63 1.69
N ALA A 187 -2.33 -7.74 2.75
CA ALA A 187 -2.18 -9.01 3.47
C ALA A 187 -3.51 -9.53 4.03
N PRO A 188 -4.31 -8.77 4.80
CA PRO A 188 -5.60 -9.23 5.29
C PRO A 188 -6.62 -9.48 4.17
N ALA A 189 -6.63 -8.65 3.11
CA ALA A 189 -7.56 -8.83 2.01
C ALA A 189 -7.29 -10.13 1.25
N LEU A 190 -6.01 -10.43 0.97
CA LEU A 190 -5.59 -11.65 0.29
C LEU A 190 -5.78 -12.89 1.18
N ALA A 191 -5.44 -12.79 2.47
CA ALA A 191 -5.70 -13.85 3.44
C ALA A 191 -7.16 -14.26 3.44
N ALA A 192 -8.07 -13.28 3.44
CA ALA A 192 -9.52 -13.52 3.41
C ALA A 192 -10.05 -13.94 2.02
N GLY A 193 -9.21 -14.06 0.98
CA GLY A 193 -9.61 -14.51 -0.36
C GLY A 193 -10.20 -13.42 -1.26
N ASN A 194 -9.99 -12.14 -0.96
CA ASN A 194 -10.44 -11.03 -1.81
C ASN A 194 -9.44 -10.73 -2.93
N CYS A 195 -9.93 -10.20 -4.05
CA CYS A 195 -9.10 -9.58 -5.08
C CYS A 195 -9.06 -8.06 -4.87
N VAL A 196 -7.95 -7.43 -5.25
CA VAL A 196 -7.66 -6.03 -4.89
C VAL A 196 -7.37 -5.17 -6.09
N VAL A 197 -7.91 -3.95 -6.07
CA VAL A 197 -7.42 -2.82 -6.87
C VAL A 197 -6.85 -1.77 -5.90
N LEU A 198 -5.55 -1.59 -5.94
CA LEU A 198 -4.80 -0.68 -5.08
C LEU A 198 -4.41 0.60 -5.84
N LYS A 199 -4.68 1.77 -5.25
CA LYS A 199 -4.15 3.06 -5.70
C LYS A 199 -3.13 3.58 -4.69
N PRO A 200 -1.83 3.61 -5.02
CA PRO A 200 -0.82 4.27 -4.18
C PRO A 200 -1.00 5.79 -4.21
N ALA A 201 -0.40 6.48 -3.24
CA ALA A 201 -0.28 7.93 -3.30
C ALA A 201 0.51 8.35 -4.56
N GLU A 202 0.13 9.47 -5.16
CA GLU A 202 0.82 10.01 -6.33
C GLU A 202 2.26 10.47 -6.04
N GLN A 203 2.56 10.75 -4.79
CA GLN A 203 3.90 11.15 -4.35
C GLN A 203 4.87 9.98 -4.25
N THR A 204 4.38 8.77 -3.91
CA THR A 204 5.22 7.61 -3.56
C THR A 204 4.72 6.30 -4.19
N PRO A 205 4.59 6.23 -5.51
CA PRO A 205 4.12 5.01 -6.18
C PRO A 205 5.24 4.04 -6.55
N ALA A 206 6.51 4.48 -6.60
CA ALA A 206 7.60 3.70 -7.19
C ALA A 206 7.96 2.48 -6.35
N SER A 207 8.00 2.59 -5.02
CA SER A 207 8.28 1.47 -4.13
C SER A 207 7.22 0.35 -4.26
N ILE A 208 5.94 0.73 -4.49
CA ILE A 208 4.86 -0.24 -4.73
C ILE A 208 5.03 -0.95 -6.09
N MET A 209 5.46 -0.23 -7.13
CA MET A 209 5.73 -0.85 -8.43
C MET A 209 6.90 -1.83 -8.35
N LEU A 210 7.95 -1.49 -7.61
CA LEU A 210 9.06 -2.42 -7.35
C LEU A 210 8.60 -3.64 -6.55
N LEU A 211 7.74 -3.45 -5.55
CA LEU A 211 7.16 -4.59 -4.81
C LEU A 211 6.44 -5.54 -5.77
N MET A 212 5.63 -5.02 -6.70
CA MET A 212 4.94 -5.86 -7.68
C MET A 212 5.87 -6.57 -8.67
N GLU A 213 7.05 -6.02 -8.97
CA GLU A 213 8.09 -6.72 -9.74
C GLU A 213 8.62 -7.95 -9.00
N LEU A 214 8.72 -7.87 -7.68
CA LEU A 214 9.30 -8.94 -6.86
C LEU A 214 8.29 -10.03 -6.50
N ILE A 215 7.04 -9.67 -6.24
CA ILE A 215 6.03 -10.61 -5.71
C ILE A 215 4.93 -10.98 -6.71
N GLY A 216 4.84 -10.27 -7.84
CA GLY A 216 3.72 -10.43 -8.77
C GLY A 216 3.51 -11.84 -9.27
N ASP A 217 4.58 -12.56 -9.56
CA ASP A 217 4.55 -13.96 -10.03
C ASP A 217 4.12 -14.99 -8.97
N LEU A 218 4.06 -14.58 -7.69
CA LEU A 218 3.57 -15.44 -6.59
C LEU A 218 2.04 -15.48 -6.53
N LEU A 219 1.37 -14.55 -7.18
CA LEU A 219 -0.07 -14.38 -7.16
C LEU A 219 -0.68 -14.72 -8.52
N PRO A 220 -1.85 -15.37 -8.56
CA PRO A 220 -2.58 -15.51 -9.81
C PRO A 220 -2.88 -14.15 -10.45
N ALA A 221 -2.82 -14.10 -11.78
CA ALA A 221 -3.10 -12.87 -12.52
C ALA A 221 -4.48 -12.29 -12.16
N GLY A 222 -4.53 -10.97 -11.92
CA GLY A 222 -5.76 -10.26 -11.56
C GLY A 222 -6.09 -10.25 -10.06
N VAL A 223 -5.44 -11.06 -9.21
CA VAL A 223 -5.68 -11.07 -7.75
C VAL A 223 -5.28 -9.74 -7.11
N VAL A 224 -4.14 -9.18 -7.51
CA VAL A 224 -3.71 -7.82 -7.14
C VAL A 224 -3.52 -6.99 -8.40
N ASN A 225 -4.09 -5.79 -8.40
CA ASN A 225 -3.94 -4.82 -9.46
C ASN A 225 -3.57 -3.48 -8.85
N VAL A 226 -2.58 -2.79 -9.41
CA VAL A 226 -2.11 -1.47 -8.94
C VAL A 226 -2.30 -0.44 -10.04
N VAL A 227 -3.04 0.62 -9.73
CA VAL A 227 -3.36 1.72 -10.64
C VAL A 227 -2.83 3.02 -10.07
N SER A 228 -1.76 3.56 -10.66
CA SER A 228 -1.22 4.87 -10.29
C SER A 228 -2.04 5.99 -10.92
N GLY A 229 -2.11 7.15 -10.25
CA GLY A 229 -2.82 8.33 -10.76
C GLY A 229 -3.25 9.27 -9.64
N TYR A 230 -3.77 10.41 -10.02
CA TYR A 230 -4.24 11.43 -9.10
C TYR A 230 -5.58 11.07 -8.43
N GLY A 231 -5.83 11.66 -7.27
CA GLY A 231 -7.01 11.38 -6.46
C GLY A 231 -8.32 11.51 -7.22
N LEU A 232 -8.53 12.60 -7.97
CA LEU A 232 -9.77 12.82 -8.74
C LEU A 232 -9.86 11.96 -10.01
N GLU A 233 -8.71 11.58 -10.62
CA GLU A 233 -8.68 10.89 -11.91
C GLU A 233 -8.76 9.35 -11.76
N ALA A 234 -8.15 8.79 -10.72
CA ALA A 234 -8.14 7.34 -10.45
C ALA A 234 -8.78 6.98 -9.09
N GLY A 235 -8.56 7.79 -8.05
CA GLY A 235 -9.09 7.52 -6.71
C GLY A 235 -10.61 7.63 -6.63
N LYS A 236 -11.18 8.72 -7.14
CA LYS A 236 -12.64 8.92 -7.17
C LYS A 236 -13.37 7.84 -7.96
N PRO A 237 -12.98 7.48 -9.21
CA PRO A 237 -13.59 6.38 -9.93
C PRO A 237 -13.55 5.05 -9.16
N LEU A 238 -12.43 4.74 -8.49
CA LEU A 238 -12.33 3.54 -7.67
C LEU A 238 -13.30 3.59 -6.49
N ALA A 239 -13.30 4.69 -5.72
CA ALA A 239 -14.11 4.82 -4.51
C ALA A 239 -15.63 4.89 -4.79
N SER A 240 -16.05 5.36 -5.96
CA SER A 240 -17.46 5.44 -6.38
C SER A 240 -17.90 4.25 -7.24
N SER A 241 -17.05 3.27 -7.49
CA SER A 241 -17.38 2.15 -8.37
C SER A 241 -18.40 1.21 -7.72
N LYS A 242 -19.50 0.91 -8.44
CA LYS A 242 -20.46 -0.13 -8.05
C LYS A 242 -19.89 -1.55 -8.07
N ARG A 243 -18.68 -1.69 -8.60
CA ARG A 243 -18.01 -2.97 -8.82
C ARG A 243 -17.13 -3.43 -7.65
N ILE A 244 -16.93 -2.57 -6.64
CA ILE A 244 -16.20 -2.94 -5.41
C ILE A 244 -17.18 -3.23 -4.27
N LYS A 245 -16.77 -4.12 -3.37
CA LYS A 245 -17.54 -4.52 -2.20
C LYS A 245 -17.12 -3.83 -0.91
N LYS A 246 -15.97 -3.20 -0.91
CA LYS A 246 -15.42 -2.41 0.20
C LYS A 246 -14.35 -1.46 -0.33
N ILE A 247 -14.19 -0.30 0.31
CA ILE A 247 -13.04 0.58 0.14
C ILE A 247 -12.30 0.71 1.48
N ALA A 248 -10.98 0.54 1.46
CA ALA A 248 -10.11 0.83 2.59
C ALA A 248 -9.21 2.00 2.22
N PHE A 249 -9.32 3.07 2.99
CA PHE A 249 -8.58 4.31 2.80
C PHE A 249 -7.74 4.63 4.02
N THR A 250 -6.48 5.01 3.79
CA THR A 250 -5.64 5.69 4.79
C THR A 250 -5.10 6.96 4.16
N GLY A 251 -5.20 8.08 4.88
CA GLY A 251 -4.71 9.37 4.40
C GLY A 251 -5.29 10.55 5.15
N GLU A 252 -5.28 11.70 4.51
CA GLU A 252 -5.71 12.97 5.07
C GLU A 252 -7.24 13.00 5.31
N THR A 253 -7.67 13.64 6.40
CA THR A 253 -9.06 13.65 6.87
C THR A 253 -10.04 14.24 5.86
N THR A 254 -9.67 15.32 5.15
CA THR A 254 -10.56 15.93 4.13
C THR A 254 -10.77 14.98 2.96
N THR A 255 -9.72 14.28 2.53
CA THR A 255 -9.80 13.23 1.51
C THR A 255 -10.67 12.06 2.00
N GLY A 256 -10.54 11.66 3.27
CA GLY A 256 -11.39 10.62 3.87
C GLY A 256 -12.88 10.96 3.82
N ARG A 257 -13.25 12.21 4.08
CA ARG A 257 -14.64 12.70 3.92
C ARG A 257 -15.14 12.56 2.47
N LEU A 258 -14.28 12.91 1.50
CA LEU A 258 -14.62 12.74 0.08
C LEU A 258 -14.79 11.26 -0.30
N ILE A 259 -13.92 10.39 0.18
CA ILE A 259 -14.02 8.94 -0.04
C ILE A 259 -15.35 8.41 0.53
N MET A 260 -15.72 8.83 1.73
CA MET A 260 -17.02 8.47 2.34
C MET A 260 -18.19 8.94 1.47
N GLN A 261 -18.15 10.18 0.96
CA GLN A 261 -19.19 10.72 0.06
C GLN A 261 -19.27 9.92 -1.25
N TYR A 262 -18.15 9.52 -1.84
CA TYR A 262 -18.14 8.72 -3.06
C TYR A 262 -18.70 7.31 -2.82
N ALA A 263 -18.27 6.66 -1.74
CA ALA A 263 -18.71 5.31 -1.38
C ALA A 263 -20.21 5.27 -1.01
N SER A 264 -20.72 6.31 -0.35
CA SER A 264 -22.12 6.38 0.11
C SER A 264 -23.14 6.32 -1.03
N GLN A 265 -22.78 6.78 -2.24
CA GLN A 265 -23.64 6.75 -3.41
C GLN A 265 -24.08 5.31 -3.80
N ASN A 266 -23.24 4.33 -3.45
CA ASN A 266 -23.47 2.91 -3.76
C ASN A 266 -23.53 2.05 -2.50
N LEU A 267 -23.63 2.66 -1.31
CA LEU A 267 -23.68 1.98 -0.01
C LEU A 267 -22.46 1.04 0.21
N ILE A 268 -21.30 1.44 -0.30
CA ILE A 268 -20.07 0.65 -0.18
C ILE A 268 -19.52 0.80 1.24
N PRO A 269 -19.31 -0.29 1.99
CA PRO A 269 -18.65 -0.26 3.29
C PRO A 269 -17.24 0.33 3.19
N ILE A 270 -16.88 1.17 4.16
CA ILE A 270 -15.58 1.84 4.18
C ILE A 270 -14.85 1.58 5.49
N THR A 271 -13.51 1.57 5.42
CA THR A 271 -12.62 1.71 6.55
C THR A 271 -11.76 2.94 6.31
N LEU A 272 -11.73 3.84 7.28
CA LEU A 272 -10.97 5.09 7.21
C LEU A 272 -9.94 5.11 8.34
N GLU A 273 -8.67 5.22 7.96
CA GLU A 273 -7.56 5.56 8.83
C GLU A 273 -7.11 6.97 8.48
N LEU A 274 -7.27 7.91 9.40
CA LEU A 274 -7.15 9.33 9.09
C LEU A 274 -6.06 9.99 9.94
N GLY A 275 -5.80 11.27 9.67
CA GLY A 275 -4.81 12.05 10.38
C GLY A 275 -5.20 12.32 11.85
N GLY A 276 -4.19 12.61 12.64
CA GLY A 276 -4.32 12.98 14.04
C GLY A 276 -3.30 14.04 14.44
N LYS A 277 -3.39 14.49 15.68
CA LYS A 277 -2.46 15.40 16.37
C LYS A 277 -2.25 14.89 17.78
N SER A 278 -1.78 13.62 17.89
CA SER A 278 -1.54 12.98 19.19
C SER A 278 -0.41 13.71 19.94
N PRO A 279 -0.65 14.17 21.18
CA PRO A 279 0.39 14.83 21.94
C PRO A 279 1.38 13.82 22.51
N ASN A 280 2.67 14.16 22.49
CA ASN A 280 3.71 13.47 23.23
C ASN A 280 4.14 14.40 24.39
N ILE A 281 3.74 14.07 25.60
CA ILE A 281 3.86 14.96 26.76
C ILE A 281 4.97 14.44 27.66
N PHE A 282 6.01 15.25 27.87
CA PHE A 282 7.10 14.99 28.79
C PHE A 282 6.93 15.85 30.03
N PHE A 283 6.86 15.20 31.20
CA PHE A 283 6.91 15.91 32.47
C PHE A 283 8.38 16.20 32.86
N GLU A 284 8.60 17.19 33.71
CA GLU A 284 9.94 17.66 34.08
C GLU A 284 10.85 16.59 34.68
N ASP A 285 10.28 15.59 35.34
CA ASP A 285 10.99 14.49 35.98
C ASP A 285 11.65 13.52 35.00
N VAL A 286 11.21 13.49 33.72
CA VAL A 286 11.85 12.71 32.66
C VAL A 286 13.30 13.12 32.47
N MET A 287 13.60 14.40 32.63
CA MET A 287 14.94 14.97 32.45
C MET A 287 15.81 14.89 33.73
N ALA A 288 15.26 14.39 34.84
CA ALA A 288 15.99 14.30 36.11
C ALA A 288 17.15 13.28 36.06
N LYS A 289 17.13 12.35 35.12
CA LYS A 289 18.15 11.34 34.89
C LYS A 289 18.43 11.22 33.38
N ASP A 290 19.71 11.12 33.06
CA ASP A 290 20.17 10.76 31.73
C ASP A 290 20.30 9.23 31.70
N ASP A 291 19.19 8.56 31.34
CA ASP A 291 19.03 7.11 31.38
C ASP A 291 18.34 6.57 30.13
N ASP A 292 18.26 5.25 30.01
CA ASP A 292 17.62 4.56 28.86
C ASP A 292 16.16 4.99 28.63
N PHE A 293 15.45 5.47 29.64
CA PHE A 293 14.08 5.96 29.49
C PHE A 293 14.05 7.31 28.78
N PHE A 294 14.97 8.21 29.14
CA PHE A 294 15.13 9.50 28.47
C PHE A 294 15.54 9.32 27.01
N ASP A 295 16.48 8.41 26.74
CA ASP A 295 16.87 8.06 25.37
C ASP A 295 15.68 7.55 24.53
N LYS A 296 14.83 6.70 25.10
CA LYS A 296 13.59 6.25 24.42
C LYS A 296 12.58 7.38 24.16
N CYS A 297 12.49 8.36 25.05
CA CYS A 297 11.66 9.53 24.85
C CYS A 297 12.16 10.36 23.66
N LEU A 298 13.48 10.58 23.58
CA LEU A 298 14.11 11.29 22.45
C LEU A 298 13.96 10.52 21.13
N GLU A 299 14.17 9.22 21.16
CA GLU A 299 14.02 8.37 19.98
C GLU A 299 12.56 8.40 19.46
N GLY A 300 11.57 8.27 20.34
CA GLY A 300 10.16 8.36 19.97
C GLY A 300 9.80 9.72 19.38
N PHE A 301 10.32 10.81 19.96
CA PHE A 301 10.14 12.15 19.41
C PHE A 301 10.76 12.28 18.02
N ALA A 302 12.01 11.82 17.84
CA ALA A 302 12.71 11.91 16.56
C ALA A 302 12.02 11.07 15.47
N MET A 303 11.64 9.84 15.78
CA MET A 303 11.03 8.91 14.84
C MET A 303 9.74 9.48 14.26
N PHE A 304 8.82 9.94 15.09
CA PHE A 304 7.49 10.35 14.65
C PHE A 304 7.42 11.80 14.16
N THR A 305 8.36 12.65 14.53
CA THR A 305 8.32 14.07 14.19
C THR A 305 9.30 14.45 13.09
N LEU A 306 10.55 14.01 13.20
CA LEU A 306 11.64 14.48 12.36
C LEU A 306 11.89 13.58 11.13
N ASN A 307 11.77 12.25 11.29
CA ASN A 307 12.15 11.33 10.24
C ASN A 307 11.23 11.36 9.01
N GLN A 308 9.96 11.72 9.19
CA GLN A 308 9.01 11.83 8.08
C GLN A 308 8.27 13.18 8.04
N GLY A 309 8.60 14.10 8.95
CA GLY A 309 7.98 15.43 9.01
C GLY A 309 6.48 15.42 9.33
N GLU A 310 5.99 14.35 9.95
CA GLU A 310 4.58 14.15 10.26
C GLU A 310 4.41 13.64 11.69
N VAL A 311 3.48 14.24 12.42
CA VAL A 311 3.07 13.79 13.76
C VAL A 311 1.63 13.30 13.67
N CYS A 312 1.46 11.99 13.58
CA CYS A 312 0.16 11.35 13.39
C CYS A 312 0.01 10.06 14.22
N THR A 313 0.56 10.01 15.39
CA THR A 313 0.47 8.82 16.27
C THR A 313 -0.13 9.15 17.61
#